data_4b5ae3aa3c37d68f9c64afe2e5a6e528
#
_entry.id   4b5ae3aa3c37d68f9c64afe2e5a6e528
#
_cell.length_a   1.000
_cell.length_b   1.000
_cell.length_c   1.000
_cell.angle_alpha   90.00
_cell.angle_beta   90.00
_cell.angle_gamma   90.00
#
_symmetry.space_group_name_H-M   'P 1'
#
loop_
_entity.id
_entity.type
_entity.pdbx_description
1 polymer ?
#
loop_
_entity_poly.entity_id
_entity_poly.type
_entity_poly.pdbx_seq_one_letter_code
_entity_poly.pdbx_strand_id
1 'polypeptide(L)'
;MTLISPTNEKASRLIGIYSNLDEELDDAFRFLKPALENNEAILLIIDESLDRSIIYNRMGEEWNIGAGEINDLENRGDLIIVTSSQWFQPDKGGTLDRKRIQHSWDELVTKLSRSRKRAVRAFVSTCLFFRLGIKREFLEYEYLIPPQIDYPLTVVCAYQATDLLAYLTKEEIRTLCSCHSLLSISNHYRIIDDPPINEHILLLYDSEDERDKLVSEYINEGLKRGQLCAYASVMNPDIRTLNNTLKSRIVDFDNNIREGNLLLVKLSTHYVGALTGNLEPFNTMERELTERAKIRQDKHVRIVADCAGFLYENKHFDECVELEQWWHQKPFEGSYLCPFRNSLCDKFPYNYHKYRVFGNHDIIIDERGSLIGCYIPRASTSINSILHLSVA
;
A
#
# COMPACT_ATOMS: atom_id res chain seq x y z
N MET A 1 -14.16 -18.22 -4.47
CA MET A 1 -13.21 -17.63 -3.52
C MET A 1 -13.99 -16.58 -2.75
N THR A 2 -14.23 -16.85 -1.47
CA THR A 2 -15.21 -16.08 -0.67
C THR A 2 -14.52 -14.78 -0.24
N LEU A 3 -14.88 -13.69 -0.88
CA LEU A 3 -14.57 -12.35 -0.38
C LEU A 3 -15.13 -12.24 1.04
N ILE A 4 -14.31 -11.77 1.96
CA ILE A 4 -14.65 -11.56 3.35
C ILE A 4 -15.99 -10.82 3.42
N SER A 5 -16.98 -11.47 4.00
CA SER A 5 -18.27 -10.86 4.29
C SER A 5 -18.04 -9.82 5.39
N PRO A 6 -18.34 -8.54 5.20
CA PRO A 6 -18.17 -7.55 6.24
C PRO A 6 -19.29 -7.68 7.28
N THR A 7 -19.03 -8.49 8.27
CA THR A 7 -19.83 -8.51 9.51
C THR A 7 -19.06 -7.69 10.54
N ASN A 8 -19.44 -6.45 10.75
CA ASN A 8 -18.84 -5.42 11.60
C ASN A 8 -17.69 -4.58 11.00
N GLU A 9 -17.69 -4.32 9.71
CA GLU A 9 -16.67 -3.47 9.11
C GLU A 9 -16.94 -1.99 9.39
N LYS A 10 -16.06 -1.41 10.16
CA LYS A 10 -15.89 0.04 10.21
C LYS A 10 -15.41 0.51 8.84
N ALA A 11 -15.95 1.62 8.36
CA ALA A 11 -15.51 2.22 7.11
C ALA A 11 -14.02 2.55 7.14
N SER A 12 -13.36 2.44 6.00
CA SER A 12 -11.93 2.73 5.87
C SER A 12 -11.70 3.86 4.88
N ARG A 13 -10.79 4.77 5.23
CA ARG A 13 -10.24 5.77 4.32
C ARG A 13 -8.89 5.27 3.82
N LEU A 14 -8.74 5.20 2.51
CA LEU A 14 -7.56 4.69 1.83
C LEU A 14 -6.92 5.84 1.06
N ILE A 15 -5.61 5.81 0.89
CA ILE A 15 -4.89 6.80 0.07
C ILE A 15 -4.38 6.16 -1.20
N GLY A 16 -4.53 6.87 -2.33
CA GLY A 16 -3.90 6.54 -3.61
C GLY A 16 -3.09 7.73 -4.11
N ILE A 17 -1.84 7.51 -4.53
CA ILE A 17 -0.99 8.54 -5.12
C ILE A 17 -0.62 8.09 -6.53
N TYR A 18 -0.93 8.91 -7.52
CA TYR A 18 -0.84 8.57 -8.95
C TYR A 18 0.10 9.49 -9.71
N SER A 19 0.79 8.95 -10.70
CA SER A 19 1.71 9.73 -11.55
C SER A 19 0.97 10.59 -12.57
N ASN A 20 -0.22 10.15 -12.98
CA ASN A 20 -1.04 10.80 -13.98
C ASN A 20 -2.52 10.39 -13.82
N LEU A 21 -3.36 11.10 -14.55
CA LEU A 21 -4.81 10.93 -14.47
C LEU A 21 -5.31 9.61 -15.08
N ASP A 22 -4.61 9.07 -16.08
CA ASP A 22 -4.99 7.78 -16.69
C ASP A 22 -4.83 6.64 -15.70
N GLU A 23 -3.73 6.63 -14.96
CA GLU A 23 -3.47 5.65 -13.91
C GLU A 23 -4.46 5.78 -12.75
N GLU A 24 -4.78 7.01 -12.34
CA GLU A 24 -5.82 7.28 -11.35
C GLU A 24 -7.17 6.69 -11.75
N LEU A 25 -7.57 6.87 -13.02
CA LEU A 25 -8.83 6.35 -13.53
C LEU A 25 -8.86 4.82 -13.63
N ASP A 26 -7.78 4.21 -14.10
CA ASP A 26 -7.70 2.75 -14.18
C ASP A 26 -7.84 2.11 -12.80
N ASP A 27 -7.21 2.69 -11.79
CA ASP A 27 -7.34 2.22 -10.42
C ASP A 27 -8.70 2.53 -9.83
N ALA A 28 -9.30 3.69 -10.15
CA ALA A 28 -10.65 4.02 -9.73
C ALA A 28 -11.65 2.95 -10.21
N PHE A 29 -11.63 2.61 -11.49
CA PHE A 29 -12.57 1.65 -12.03
C PHE A 29 -12.34 0.24 -11.50
N ARG A 30 -11.08 -0.19 -11.34
CA ARG A 30 -10.74 -1.46 -10.69
C ARG A 30 -11.22 -1.52 -9.24
N PHE A 31 -10.97 -0.48 -8.47
CA PHE A 31 -11.40 -0.39 -7.09
C PHE A 31 -12.93 -0.40 -6.94
N LEU A 32 -13.65 0.26 -7.85
CA LEU A 32 -15.11 0.39 -7.79
C LEU A 32 -15.85 -0.84 -8.33
N LYS A 33 -15.26 -1.58 -9.27
CA LYS A 33 -15.89 -2.76 -9.92
C LYS A 33 -16.51 -3.78 -8.96
N PRO A 34 -15.85 -4.19 -7.87
CA PRO A 34 -16.44 -5.16 -6.94
C PRO A 34 -17.73 -4.70 -6.27
N ALA A 35 -18.01 -3.39 -6.25
CA ALA A 35 -19.25 -2.87 -5.70
C ALA A 35 -20.50 -3.36 -6.45
N LEU A 36 -20.37 -3.61 -7.76
CA LEU A 36 -21.47 -4.14 -8.59
C LEU A 36 -21.90 -5.54 -8.11
N GLU A 37 -20.93 -6.39 -7.76
CA GLU A 37 -21.18 -7.77 -7.30
C GLU A 37 -21.61 -7.81 -5.84
N ASN A 38 -21.10 -6.88 -5.02
CA ASN A 38 -21.31 -6.86 -3.58
C ASN A 38 -22.58 -6.11 -3.14
N ASN A 39 -23.39 -5.64 -4.08
CA ASN A 39 -24.55 -4.79 -3.78
C ASN A 39 -24.18 -3.53 -2.98
N GLU A 40 -23.02 -2.93 -3.28
CA GLU A 40 -22.61 -1.64 -2.74
C GLU A 40 -23.04 -0.53 -3.69
N ALA A 41 -23.23 0.68 -3.17
CA ALA A 41 -23.40 1.85 -4.02
C ALA A 41 -22.04 2.46 -4.36
N ILE A 42 -21.95 3.08 -5.52
CA ILE A 42 -20.72 3.62 -6.06
C ILE A 42 -20.78 5.14 -6.07
N LEU A 43 -19.76 5.78 -5.50
CA LEU A 43 -19.51 7.22 -5.64
C LEU A 43 -18.17 7.43 -6.32
N LEU A 44 -18.18 8.11 -7.45
CA LEU A 44 -16.97 8.54 -8.17
C LEU A 44 -16.93 10.07 -8.21
N ILE A 45 -15.96 10.65 -7.50
CA ILE A 45 -15.68 12.09 -7.53
C ILE A 45 -14.47 12.31 -8.40
N ILE A 46 -14.64 12.99 -9.51
CA ILE A 46 -13.61 13.16 -10.55
C ILE A 46 -13.04 14.58 -10.56
N ASP A 47 -11.86 14.71 -11.18
CA ASP A 47 -11.29 16.02 -11.51
C ASP A 47 -12.14 16.75 -12.57
N GLU A 48 -12.21 18.07 -12.47
CA GLU A 48 -12.97 18.94 -13.39
C GLU A 48 -12.50 18.90 -14.83
N SER A 49 -11.26 18.50 -15.06
CA SER A 49 -10.67 18.41 -16.42
C SER A 49 -11.16 17.19 -17.19
N LEU A 50 -11.82 16.25 -16.53
CA LEU A 50 -12.29 15.01 -17.15
C LEU A 50 -13.64 15.17 -17.82
N ASP A 51 -13.70 14.78 -19.10
CA ASP A 51 -14.96 14.66 -19.82
C ASP A 51 -15.72 13.41 -19.39
N ARG A 52 -17.01 13.57 -19.13
CA ARG A 52 -17.87 12.46 -18.69
C ARG A 52 -17.94 11.33 -19.70
N SER A 53 -17.83 11.63 -21.00
CA SER A 53 -17.81 10.62 -22.05
C SER A 53 -16.61 9.71 -21.97
N ILE A 54 -15.44 10.24 -21.62
CA ILE A 54 -14.21 9.47 -21.38
C ILE A 54 -14.40 8.51 -20.21
N ILE A 55 -15.00 9.02 -19.11
CA ILE A 55 -15.30 8.22 -17.92
C ILE A 55 -16.21 7.04 -18.28
N TYR A 56 -17.31 7.29 -19.00
CA TYR A 56 -18.25 6.23 -19.39
C TYR A 56 -17.62 5.17 -20.28
N ASN A 57 -16.82 5.59 -21.26
CA ASN A 57 -16.17 4.66 -22.16
C ASN A 57 -15.19 3.74 -21.41
N ARG A 58 -14.28 4.32 -20.62
CA ARG A 58 -13.29 3.55 -19.86
C ARG A 58 -13.93 2.67 -18.79
N MET A 59 -14.94 3.20 -18.08
CA MET A 59 -15.72 2.42 -17.12
C MET A 59 -16.40 1.23 -17.78
N GLY A 60 -17.02 1.44 -18.94
CA GLY A 60 -17.67 0.39 -19.71
C GLY A 60 -16.70 -0.70 -20.15
N GLU A 61 -15.52 -0.33 -20.60
CA GLU A 61 -14.43 -1.27 -20.98
C GLU A 61 -13.96 -2.07 -19.77
N GLU A 62 -13.62 -1.41 -18.67
CA GLU A 62 -13.09 -2.09 -17.46
C GLU A 62 -14.14 -2.98 -16.78
N TRP A 63 -15.39 -2.54 -16.74
CA TRP A 63 -16.46 -3.31 -16.11
C TRP A 63 -17.13 -4.31 -17.04
N ASN A 64 -16.83 -4.24 -18.35
CA ASN A 64 -17.45 -5.03 -19.39
C ASN A 64 -18.98 -4.88 -19.41
N ILE A 65 -19.45 -3.64 -19.36
CA ILE A 65 -20.88 -3.26 -19.43
C ILE A 65 -21.10 -2.16 -20.45
N GLY A 66 -22.30 -2.13 -21.04
CA GLY A 66 -22.66 -1.11 -22.04
C GLY A 66 -23.01 0.25 -21.42
N ALA A 67 -22.94 1.31 -22.22
CA ALA A 67 -23.31 2.66 -21.81
C ALA A 67 -24.77 2.74 -21.26
N GLY A 68 -25.68 1.92 -21.77
CA GLY A 68 -27.05 1.80 -21.28
C GLY A 68 -27.10 1.30 -19.83
N GLU A 69 -26.29 0.31 -19.49
CA GLU A 69 -26.23 -0.24 -18.14
C GLU A 69 -25.63 0.78 -17.16
N ILE A 70 -24.61 1.55 -17.58
CA ILE A 70 -24.06 2.64 -16.77
C ILE A 70 -25.14 3.69 -16.48
N ASN A 71 -25.90 4.10 -17.50
CA ASN A 71 -27.01 5.03 -17.32
C ASN A 71 -28.09 4.48 -16.38
N ASP A 72 -28.38 3.17 -16.47
CA ASP A 72 -29.35 2.53 -15.57
C ASP A 72 -28.87 2.51 -14.12
N LEU A 73 -27.56 2.30 -13.88
CA LEU A 73 -26.98 2.41 -12.55
C LEU A 73 -27.11 3.82 -11.98
N GLU A 74 -26.87 4.87 -12.77
CA GLU A 74 -27.06 6.26 -12.33
C GLU A 74 -28.53 6.60 -12.10
N ASN A 75 -29.42 6.20 -13.00
CA ASN A 75 -30.85 6.47 -12.86
C ASN A 75 -31.44 5.82 -11.60
N ARG A 76 -30.93 4.67 -11.20
CA ARG A 76 -31.32 4.02 -9.94
C ARG A 76 -30.64 4.65 -8.71
N GLY A 77 -29.61 5.47 -8.91
CA GLY A 77 -28.77 6.02 -7.85
C GLY A 77 -27.80 5.02 -7.25
N ASP A 78 -27.54 3.91 -7.95
CA ASP A 78 -26.52 2.92 -7.58
C ASP A 78 -25.11 3.40 -7.90
N LEU A 79 -24.98 4.27 -8.88
CA LEU A 79 -23.77 4.97 -9.29
C LEU A 79 -24.01 6.49 -9.24
N ILE A 80 -23.10 7.20 -8.62
CA ILE A 80 -23.08 8.66 -8.57
C ILE A 80 -21.73 9.13 -9.09
N ILE A 81 -21.73 9.94 -10.16
CA ILE A 81 -20.55 10.56 -10.73
C ILE A 81 -20.68 12.07 -10.64
N VAL A 82 -19.80 12.72 -9.89
CA VAL A 82 -19.77 14.17 -9.70
C VAL A 82 -18.34 14.69 -9.79
N THR A 83 -18.19 15.99 -10.06
CA THR A 83 -16.86 16.61 -9.98
C THR A 83 -16.50 16.97 -8.53
N SER A 84 -15.21 17.16 -8.25
CA SER A 84 -14.72 17.58 -6.94
C SER A 84 -15.34 18.91 -6.51
N SER A 85 -15.49 19.89 -7.42
CA SER A 85 -16.13 21.16 -7.10
C SER A 85 -17.63 21.03 -6.79
N GLN A 86 -18.34 20.13 -7.48
CA GLN A 86 -19.76 19.84 -7.19
C GLN A 86 -19.94 19.18 -5.82
N TRP A 87 -19.02 18.32 -5.42
CA TRP A 87 -19.09 17.60 -4.15
C TRP A 87 -18.68 18.48 -2.97
N PHE A 88 -17.50 19.05 -3.03
CA PHE A 88 -16.92 19.82 -1.93
C PHE A 88 -17.45 21.27 -1.84
N GLN A 89 -17.90 21.83 -2.95
CA GLN A 89 -18.53 23.15 -3.09
C GLN A 89 -17.81 24.23 -2.26
N PRO A 90 -16.52 24.51 -2.54
CA PRO A 90 -15.81 25.59 -1.86
C PRO A 90 -16.57 26.92 -2.08
N ASP A 91 -16.61 27.76 -1.09
CA ASP A 91 -17.20 29.09 -1.23
C ASP A 91 -16.39 29.99 -2.19
N LYS A 92 -16.91 31.21 -2.47
CA LYS A 92 -16.22 32.15 -3.37
C LYS A 92 -14.88 32.66 -2.80
N GLY A 93 -14.63 32.45 -1.53
CA GLY A 93 -13.37 32.76 -0.83
C GLY A 93 -12.44 31.55 -0.77
N GLY A 94 -12.82 30.39 -1.33
CA GLY A 94 -12.03 29.16 -1.29
C GLY A 94 -12.09 28.45 0.07
N THR A 95 -13.02 28.82 0.96
CA THR A 95 -13.16 28.18 2.26
C THR A 95 -13.98 26.90 2.14
N LEU A 96 -13.55 25.84 2.81
CA LEU A 96 -14.32 24.59 2.91
C LEU A 96 -15.29 24.64 4.08
N ASP A 97 -16.58 24.45 3.79
CA ASP A 97 -17.57 24.22 4.83
C ASP A 97 -17.57 22.74 5.25
N ARG A 98 -16.84 22.44 6.31
CA ARG A 98 -16.70 21.07 6.85
C ARG A 98 -18.04 20.44 7.23
N LYS A 99 -18.98 21.24 7.78
CA LYS A 99 -20.30 20.75 8.16
C LYS A 99 -21.12 20.34 6.92
N ARG A 100 -20.96 21.11 5.86
CA ARG A 100 -21.62 20.82 4.58
C ARG A 100 -21.07 19.54 3.96
N ILE A 101 -19.75 19.38 3.95
CA ILE A 101 -19.12 18.15 3.44
C ILE A 101 -19.57 16.94 4.27
N GLN A 102 -19.53 17.05 5.60
CA GLN A 102 -20.03 15.99 6.47
C GLN A 102 -21.50 15.67 6.19
N HIS A 103 -22.33 16.70 6.03
CA HIS A 103 -23.74 16.52 5.69
C HIS A 103 -23.95 15.81 4.35
N SER A 104 -23.14 16.12 3.33
CA SER A 104 -23.19 15.43 2.03
C SER A 104 -22.90 13.94 2.17
N TRP A 105 -21.91 13.56 2.99
CA TRP A 105 -21.63 12.16 3.31
C TRP A 105 -22.79 11.49 4.07
N ASP A 106 -23.33 12.14 5.08
CA ASP A 106 -24.45 11.62 5.89
C ASP A 106 -25.72 11.43 5.03
N GLU A 107 -26.04 12.40 4.16
CA GLU A 107 -27.15 12.28 3.22
C GLU A 107 -26.97 11.12 2.24
N LEU A 108 -25.77 11.00 1.65
CA LEU A 108 -25.45 9.91 0.74
C LEU A 108 -25.65 8.55 1.42
N VAL A 109 -25.02 8.35 2.58
CA VAL A 109 -25.11 7.09 3.33
C VAL A 109 -26.57 6.81 3.73
N THR A 110 -27.30 7.84 4.18
CA THR A 110 -28.74 7.70 4.55
C THR A 110 -29.58 7.31 3.33
N LYS A 111 -29.38 7.97 2.19
CA LYS A 111 -30.11 7.67 0.95
C LYS A 111 -29.84 6.23 0.49
N LEU A 112 -28.58 5.81 0.51
CA LEU A 112 -28.15 4.48 0.05
C LEU A 112 -28.57 3.37 1.02
N SER A 113 -28.56 3.64 2.32
CA SER A 113 -29.11 2.71 3.33
C SER A 113 -30.61 2.44 3.12
N ARG A 114 -31.37 3.45 2.68
CA ARG A 114 -32.81 3.30 2.32
C ARG A 114 -32.99 2.50 1.02
N SER A 115 -32.04 2.53 0.10
CA SER A 115 -32.09 1.80 -1.16
C SER A 115 -31.71 0.31 -1.06
N ARG A 116 -31.56 -0.22 0.16
CA ARG A 116 -31.12 -1.60 0.46
C ARG A 116 -29.69 -1.91 0.01
N LYS A 117 -28.90 -0.90 -0.26
CA LYS A 117 -27.46 -1.10 -0.51
C LYS A 117 -26.77 -1.39 0.81
N ARG A 118 -25.80 -2.30 0.75
CA ARG A 118 -25.09 -2.81 1.92
C ARG A 118 -24.05 -1.83 2.45
N ALA A 119 -23.36 -1.13 1.55
CA ALA A 119 -22.29 -0.20 1.84
C ALA A 119 -22.11 0.80 0.69
N VAL A 120 -21.23 1.75 0.88
CA VAL A 120 -20.76 2.68 -0.15
C VAL A 120 -19.28 2.42 -0.46
N ARG A 121 -18.94 2.36 -1.73
CA ARG A 121 -17.58 2.36 -2.21
C ARG A 121 -17.33 3.64 -2.99
N ALA A 122 -16.40 4.45 -2.52
CA ALA A 122 -16.15 5.78 -3.07
C ALA A 122 -14.69 5.92 -3.55
N PHE A 123 -14.53 6.60 -4.68
CA PHE A 123 -13.22 7.05 -5.16
C PHE A 123 -13.27 8.56 -5.37
N VAL A 124 -12.33 9.28 -4.78
CA VAL A 124 -12.40 10.73 -4.63
C VAL A 124 -11.10 11.38 -5.12
N SER A 125 -11.15 12.09 -6.24
CA SER A 125 -10.05 12.96 -6.68
C SER A 125 -10.04 14.23 -5.83
N THR A 126 -8.91 14.50 -5.18
CA THR A 126 -8.79 15.57 -4.18
C THR A 126 -7.84 16.71 -4.58
N CYS A 127 -7.17 16.60 -5.73
CA CYS A 127 -6.14 17.56 -6.15
C CYS A 127 -6.65 18.99 -6.42
N LEU A 128 -7.97 19.14 -6.65
CA LEU A 128 -8.59 20.45 -6.84
C LEU A 128 -8.24 21.46 -5.73
N PHE A 129 -8.18 21.01 -4.49
CA PHE A 129 -7.94 21.89 -3.34
C PHE A 129 -6.58 22.57 -3.37
N PHE A 130 -5.56 21.87 -3.83
CA PHE A 130 -4.23 22.41 -3.97
C PHE A 130 -4.18 23.47 -5.07
N ARG A 131 -4.84 23.18 -6.21
CA ARG A 131 -4.92 24.13 -7.35
C ARG A 131 -5.72 25.39 -7.02
N LEU A 132 -6.73 25.29 -6.15
CA LEU A 132 -7.52 26.44 -5.71
C LEU A 132 -6.84 27.25 -4.57
N GLY A 133 -5.72 26.80 -4.07
CA GLY A 133 -4.99 27.48 -3.00
C GLY A 133 -5.62 27.32 -1.61
N ILE A 134 -6.56 26.38 -1.45
CA ILE A 134 -7.22 26.05 -0.17
C ILE A 134 -6.58 24.86 0.52
N LYS A 135 -5.29 24.69 0.30
CA LYS A 135 -4.47 23.60 0.84
C LYS A 135 -4.59 23.46 2.36
N ARG A 136 -4.50 24.57 3.08
CA ARG A 136 -4.50 24.55 4.54
C ARG A 136 -5.79 24.00 5.10
N GLU A 137 -6.92 24.52 4.64
CA GLU A 137 -8.26 24.10 5.09
C GLU A 137 -8.52 22.63 4.75
N PHE A 138 -8.05 22.20 3.59
CA PHE A 138 -8.16 20.81 3.17
C PHE A 138 -7.31 19.89 4.07
N LEU A 139 -6.05 20.21 4.33
CA LEU A 139 -5.21 19.42 5.22
C LEU A 139 -5.77 19.37 6.65
N GLU A 140 -6.26 20.50 7.16
CA GLU A 140 -6.94 20.52 8.47
C GLU A 140 -8.19 19.63 8.49
N TYR A 141 -8.94 19.56 7.38
CA TYR A 141 -10.08 18.65 7.23
C TYR A 141 -9.60 17.19 7.24
N GLU A 142 -8.58 16.85 6.44
CA GLU A 142 -8.02 15.51 6.36
C GLU A 142 -7.45 15.03 7.70
N TYR A 143 -6.78 15.89 8.45
CA TYR A 143 -6.15 15.55 9.73
C TYR A 143 -7.15 15.35 10.86
N LEU A 144 -8.32 15.95 10.78
CA LEU A 144 -9.36 15.82 11.80
C LEU A 144 -10.24 14.58 11.62
N ILE A 145 -10.27 14.01 10.42
CA ILE A 145 -11.05 12.81 10.17
C ILE A 145 -10.22 11.58 10.53
N PRO A 146 -10.68 10.75 11.48
CA PRO A 146 -9.95 9.52 11.80
C PRO A 146 -9.92 8.56 10.60
N PRO A 147 -8.90 7.69 10.49
CA PRO A 147 -8.81 6.70 9.42
C PRO A 147 -10.01 5.75 9.35
N GLN A 148 -10.71 5.57 10.46
CA GLN A 148 -11.92 4.76 10.54
C GLN A 148 -13.14 5.66 10.78
N ILE A 149 -14.12 5.53 9.92
CA ILE A 149 -15.38 6.28 9.97
C ILE A 149 -16.47 5.29 10.39
N ASP A 150 -17.39 5.70 11.27
CA ASP A 150 -18.51 4.85 11.73
C ASP A 150 -19.67 4.75 10.69
N TYR A 151 -19.32 4.72 9.42
CA TYR A 151 -20.28 4.53 8.32
C TYR A 151 -19.90 3.28 7.50
N PRO A 152 -20.85 2.62 6.87
CA PRO A 152 -20.57 1.53 5.93
C PRO A 152 -20.00 2.08 4.61
N LEU A 153 -18.83 2.71 4.69
CA LEU A 153 -18.17 3.46 3.63
C LEU A 153 -16.70 3.01 3.50
N THR A 154 -16.29 2.63 2.30
CA THR A 154 -14.88 2.52 1.96
C THR A 154 -14.54 3.56 0.91
N VAL A 155 -13.59 4.45 1.21
CA VAL A 155 -13.21 5.55 0.32
C VAL A 155 -11.73 5.56 0.00
N VAL A 156 -11.37 5.69 -1.28
CA VAL A 156 -10.03 6.03 -1.73
C VAL A 156 -9.95 7.53 -1.96
N CYS A 157 -9.04 8.21 -1.26
CA CYS A 157 -8.67 9.59 -1.54
C CYS A 157 -7.50 9.57 -2.52
N ALA A 158 -7.73 10.03 -3.74
CA ALA A 158 -6.78 9.99 -4.84
C ALA A 158 -6.05 11.33 -5.00
N TYR A 159 -4.75 11.28 -5.15
CA TYR A 159 -3.86 12.44 -5.28
C TYR A 159 -2.94 12.28 -6.47
N GLN A 160 -2.79 13.35 -7.25
CA GLN A 160 -1.73 13.42 -8.25
C GLN A 160 -0.39 13.71 -7.56
N ALA A 161 0.62 12.91 -7.84
CA ALA A 161 1.96 13.09 -7.27
C ALA A 161 2.57 14.45 -7.61
N THR A 162 2.34 14.93 -8.83
CA THR A 162 2.77 16.26 -9.28
C THR A 162 2.16 17.39 -8.44
N ASP A 163 0.87 17.27 -8.08
CA ASP A 163 0.20 18.26 -7.25
C ASP A 163 0.71 18.20 -5.80
N LEU A 164 0.86 16.99 -5.23
CA LEU A 164 1.43 16.83 -3.90
C LEU A 164 2.81 17.47 -3.80
N LEU A 165 3.67 17.26 -4.83
CA LEU A 165 5.01 17.84 -4.89
C LEU A 165 5.04 19.34 -5.03
N ALA A 166 4.15 19.89 -5.83
CA ALA A 166 4.09 21.31 -6.10
C ALA A 166 3.56 22.12 -4.89
N TYR A 167 2.67 21.53 -4.10
CA TYR A 167 1.90 22.27 -3.10
C TYR A 167 2.16 21.85 -1.65
N LEU A 168 2.68 20.65 -1.38
CA LEU A 168 2.91 20.16 -0.03
C LEU A 168 4.40 20.07 0.31
N THR A 169 4.72 20.34 1.57
CA THR A 169 5.99 19.98 2.16
C THR A 169 6.03 18.47 2.41
N LYS A 170 7.24 17.93 2.58
CA LYS A 170 7.45 16.51 2.91
C LYS A 170 6.71 16.07 4.17
N GLU A 171 6.71 16.92 5.19
CA GLU A 171 6.03 16.68 6.46
C GLU A 171 4.52 16.67 6.29
N GLU A 172 3.97 17.56 5.46
CA GLU A 172 2.53 17.56 5.13
C GLU A 172 2.13 16.29 4.37
N ILE A 173 2.95 15.81 3.42
CA ILE A 173 2.70 14.55 2.71
C ILE A 173 2.72 13.37 3.68
N ARG A 174 3.71 13.29 4.57
CA ARG A 174 3.76 12.25 5.61
C ARG A 174 2.50 12.26 6.47
N THR A 175 2.14 13.43 6.96
CA THR A 175 0.98 13.59 7.82
C THR A 175 -0.29 13.20 7.07
N LEU A 176 -0.42 13.59 5.80
CA LEU A 176 -1.53 13.18 4.95
C LEU A 176 -1.61 11.65 4.81
N CYS A 177 -0.51 10.98 4.51
CA CYS A 177 -0.44 9.52 4.44
C CYS A 177 -0.81 8.87 5.79
N SER A 178 -0.40 9.46 6.91
CA SER A 178 -0.71 8.94 8.25
C SER A 178 -2.19 9.06 8.65
N CYS A 179 -2.94 9.94 8.01
CA CYS A 179 -4.38 10.13 8.25
C CYS A 179 -5.26 9.09 7.54
N HIS A 180 -4.67 8.24 6.71
CA HIS A 180 -5.40 7.26 5.92
C HIS A 180 -5.03 5.84 6.36
N SER A 181 -6.00 4.93 6.24
CA SER A 181 -5.73 3.50 6.28
C SER A 181 -5.06 3.05 4.97
N LEU A 182 -4.55 1.85 4.98
CA LEU A 182 -3.86 1.31 3.81
C LEU A 182 -4.83 1.05 2.65
N LEU A 183 -4.35 1.22 1.42
CA LEU A 183 -5.12 0.96 0.21
C LEU A 183 -5.24 -0.54 -0.05
N SER A 184 -6.46 -1.03 -0.29
CA SER A 184 -6.69 -2.37 -0.83
C SER A 184 -6.99 -2.26 -2.33
N ILE A 185 -5.98 -2.51 -3.16
CA ILE A 185 -6.17 -2.65 -4.61
C ILE A 185 -6.36 -4.13 -4.93
N SER A 186 -7.37 -4.42 -5.75
CA SER A 186 -7.85 -5.78 -5.98
C SER A 186 -6.86 -6.71 -6.71
N ASN A 187 -6.74 -7.88 -6.23
CA ASN A 187 -6.67 -9.29 -6.69
C ASN A 187 -6.01 -9.68 -8.03
N HIS A 188 -5.54 -8.81 -8.92
CA HIS A 188 -5.00 -9.26 -10.20
C HIS A 188 -3.47 -9.14 -10.33
N TYR A 189 -2.83 -8.35 -9.51
CA TYR A 189 -1.38 -8.23 -9.50
C TYR A 189 -0.82 -8.64 -8.13
N ARG A 190 -0.24 -9.82 -8.08
CA ARG A 190 0.49 -10.29 -6.90
C ARG A 190 1.92 -9.75 -6.99
N ILE A 191 2.20 -8.75 -6.20
CA ILE A 191 3.52 -8.10 -6.15
C ILE A 191 4.64 -9.10 -5.86
N ILE A 192 4.34 -10.14 -5.07
CA ILE A 192 5.33 -11.17 -4.74
C ILE A 192 5.77 -11.99 -5.96
N ASP A 193 4.96 -12.10 -7.01
CA ASP A 193 5.30 -12.86 -8.21
C ASP A 193 6.33 -12.10 -9.06
N ASP A 194 6.17 -10.79 -9.17
CA ASP A 194 7.08 -9.92 -9.91
C ASP A 194 7.30 -8.58 -9.20
N PRO A 195 7.97 -8.58 -8.05
CA PRO A 195 8.22 -7.35 -7.32
C PRO A 195 9.08 -6.40 -8.16
N PRO A 196 8.72 -5.12 -8.19
CA PRO A 196 9.56 -4.14 -8.85
C PRO A 196 10.97 -4.09 -8.23
N ILE A 197 11.97 -3.74 -9.06
CA ILE A 197 13.37 -3.60 -8.62
C ILE A 197 13.49 -2.36 -7.74
N ASN A 198 14.33 -2.41 -6.72
CA ASN A 198 14.55 -1.38 -5.70
C ASN A 198 13.32 -1.11 -4.81
N GLU A 199 12.36 -2.02 -4.75
CA GLU A 199 11.21 -1.85 -3.87
C GLU A 199 11.41 -2.52 -2.51
N HIS A 200 11.03 -1.77 -1.49
CA HIS A 200 11.01 -2.20 -0.11
C HIS A 200 9.58 -2.56 0.28
N ILE A 201 9.32 -3.86 0.50
CA ILE A 201 7.99 -4.43 0.65
C ILE A 201 7.75 -4.80 2.11
N LEU A 202 6.72 -4.23 2.73
CA LEU A 202 6.22 -4.64 4.03
C LEU A 202 5.16 -5.73 3.86
N LEU A 203 5.37 -6.89 4.44
CA LEU A 203 4.38 -7.96 4.54
C LEU A 203 3.70 -7.91 5.91
N LEU A 204 2.40 -7.66 5.95
CA LEU A 204 1.60 -7.79 7.16
C LEU A 204 0.95 -9.18 7.20
N TYR A 205 1.17 -9.94 8.28
CA TYR A 205 0.63 -11.29 8.45
C TYR A 205 -0.02 -11.48 9.82
N ASP A 206 -1.00 -12.35 9.90
CA ASP A 206 -1.68 -12.70 11.15
C ASP A 206 -1.17 -14.02 11.74
N SER A 207 -0.83 -14.99 10.91
CA SER A 207 -0.31 -16.28 11.34
C SER A 207 1.04 -16.62 10.71
N GLU A 208 1.84 -17.40 11.42
CA GLU A 208 3.14 -17.92 10.93
C GLU A 208 2.97 -18.74 9.64
N ASP A 209 1.87 -19.48 9.51
CA ASP A 209 1.59 -20.32 8.34
C ASP A 209 1.36 -19.47 7.08
N GLU A 210 0.63 -18.37 7.20
CA GLU A 210 0.42 -17.40 6.11
C GLU A 210 1.72 -16.72 5.73
N ARG A 211 2.51 -16.25 6.73
CA ARG A 211 3.84 -15.70 6.49
C ARG A 211 4.71 -16.69 5.71
N ASP A 212 4.83 -17.92 6.20
CA ASP A 212 5.69 -18.94 5.60
C ASP A 212 5.25 -19.29 4.17
N LYS A 213 3.94 -19.30 3.92
CA LYS A 213 3.38 -19.49 2.59
C LYS A 213 3.83 -18.37 1.64
N LEU A 214 3.60 -17.11 1.99
CA LEU A 214 3.96 -15.96 1.15
C LEU A 214 5.45 -15.81 0.95
N VAL A 215 6.24 -15.99 2.02
CA VAL A 215 7.69 -15.96 1.95
C VAL A 215 8.21 -17.05 1.00
N SER A 216 7.66 -18.27 1.07
CA SER A 216 8.06 -19.35 0.17
C SER A 216 7.67 -19.09 -1.28
N GLU A 217 6.50 -18.52 -1.54
CA GLU A 217 6.06 -18.12 -2.88
C GLU A 217 6.98 -17.03 -3.46
N TYR A 218 7.30 -16.00 -2.69
CA TYR A 218 8.23 -14.94 -3.08
C TYR A 218 9.62 -15.48 -3.45
N ILE A 219 10.16 -16.41 -2.65
CA ILE A 219 11.45 -17.06 -2.91
C ILE A 219 11.34 -17.95 -4.16
N ASN A 220 10.30 -18.78 -4.29
CA ASN A 220 10.12 -19.68 -5.41
C ASN A 220 10.06 -18.95 -6.75
N GLU A 221 9.34 -17.82 -6.82
CA GLU A 221 9.28 -17.01 -8.04
C GLU A 221 10.64 -16.40 -8.39
N GLY A 222 11.45 -16.00 -7.39
CA GLY A 222 12.80 -15.55 -7.63
C GLY A 222 13.72 -16.67 -8.17
N LEU A 223 13.68 -17.85 -7.55
CA LEU A 223 14.44 -19.03 -7.99
C LEU A 223 14.07 -19.45 -9.41
N LYS A 224 12.77 -19.44 -9.74
CA LYS A 224 12.26 -19.74 -11.09
C LYS A 224 12.79 -18.77 -12.16
N ARG A 225 13.03 -17.52 -11.80
CA ARG A 225 13.59 -16.49 -12.68
C ARG A 225 15.12 -16.51 -12.73
N GLY A 226 15.77 -17.38 -11.97
CA GLY A 226 17.23 -17.45 -11.87
C GLY A 226 17.86 -16.32 -11.05
N GLN A 227 17.06 -15.67 -10.20
CA GLN A 227 17.52 -14.63 -9.26
C GLN A 227 18.24 -15.25 -8.07
N LEU A 228 19.12 -14.48 -7.44
CA LEU A 228 19.67 -14.84 -6.14
C LEU A 228 18.60 -14.59 -5.07
N CYS A 229 18.27 -15.62 -4.29
CA CYS A 229 17.33 -15.49 -3.18
C CYS A 229 18.08 -15.60 -1.84
N ALA A 230 17.70 -14.77 -0.86
CA ALA A 230 18.23 -14.82 0.50
C ALA A 230 17.08 -14.80 1.53
N TYR A 231 17.12 -15.76 2.45
CA TYR A 231 16.29 -15.75 3.65
C TYR A 231 17.16 -15.40 4.86
N ALA A 232 17.03 -14.18 5.32
CA ALA A 232 17.81 -13.62 6.41
C ALA A 232 16.97 -13.55 7.68
N SER A 233 17.35 -14.26 8.75
CA SER A 233 16.50 -14.40 9.93
C SER A 233 17.26 -14.30 11.24
N VAL A 234 16.64 -13.61 12.20
CA VAL A 234 17.00 -13.64 13.62
C VAL A 234 16.38 -14.87 14.29
N MET A 235 15.14 -15.20 13.92
CA MET A 235 14.35 -16.27 14.56
C MET A 235 14.76 -17.66 14.11
N ASN A 236 15.13 -17.82 12.84
CA ASN A 236 15.54 -19.09 12.23
C ASN A 236 16.99 -19.03 11.74
N PRO A 237 17.98 -19.04 12.65
CA PRO A 237 19.35 -18.68 12.33
C PRO A 237 20.15 -19.71 11.51
N ASP A 238 19.62 -20.91 11.30
CA ASP A 238 20.27 -21.94 10.49
C ASP A 238 19.28 -22.96 9.90
N ILE A 239 19.76 -23.79 8.97
CA ILE A 239 18.99 -24.85 8.30
C ILE A 239 18.30 -25.80 9.28
N ARG A 240 18.88 -26.04 10.46
CA ARG A 240 18.35 -27.03 11.42
C ARG A 240 17.17 -26.48 12.17
N THR A 241 17.15 -25.17 12.39
CA THR A 241 16.08 -24.46 13.09
C THR A 241 15.02 -23.92 12.15
N LEU A 242 15.32 -23.90 10.82
CA LEU A 242 14.36 -23.45 9.83
C LEU A 242 13.08 -24.27 9.92
N ASN A 243 11.97 -23.58 10.05
CA ASN A 243 10.66 -24.22 10.15
C ASN A 243 10.48 -25.22 9.00
N ASN A 244 10.17 -26.49 9.32
CA ASN A 244 9.93 -27.52 8.33
C ASN A 244 8.84 -27.12 7.32
N THR A 245 7.89 -26.31 7.75
CA THR A 245 6.83 -25.78 6.90
C THR A 245 7.38 -24.89 5.79
N LEU A 246 8.28 -23.96 6.10
CA LEU A 246 8.93 -23.10 5.11
C LEU A 246 9.82 -23.92 4.17
N LYS A 247 10.65 -24.80 4.73
CA LYS A 247 11.53 -25.70 3.95
C LYS A 247 10.74 -26.56 2.96
N SER A 248 9.61 -27.14 3.39
CA SER A 248 8.77 -28.02 2.55
C SER A 248 8.04 -27.28 1.41
N ARG A 249 7.90 -25.95 1.51
CA ARG A 249 7.23 -25.11 0.51
C ARG A 249 8.18 -24.53 -0.54
N ILE A 250 9.47 -24.51 -0.27
CA ILE A 250 10.48 -24.03 -1.24
C ILE A 250 10.88 -25.19 -2.16
N VAL A 251 10.71 -24.97 -3.46
CA VAL A 251 11.01 -25.96 -4.49
C VAL A 251 12.51 -26.27 -4.49
N ASP A 252 12.85 -27.55 -4.55
CA ASP A 252 14.24 -28.04 -4.59
C ASP A 252 15.16 -27.38 -3.54
N PHE A 253 14.64 -27.17 -2.33
CA PHE A 253 15.31 -26.43 -1.25
C PHE A 253 16.78 -26.83 -1.07
N ASP A 254 17.06 -28.13 -0.86
CA ASP A 254 18.43 -28.61 -0.57
C ASP A 254 19.36 -28.43 -1.78
N ASN A 255 18.84 -28.53 -3.00
CA ASN A 255 19.62 -28.29 -4.22
C ASN A 255 19.91 -26.80 -4.38
N ASN A 256 18.91 -25.91 -4.18
CA ASN A 256 19.10 -24.47 -4.29
C ASN A 256 20.09 -23.93 -3.25
N ILE A 257 20.11 -24.50 -2.02
CA ILE A 257 21.13 -24.17 -1.01
C ILE A 257 22.53 -24.63 -1.49
N ARG A 258 22.65 -25.86 -1.98
CA ARG A 258 23.95 -26.42 -2.42
C ARG A 258 24.52 -25.64 -3.61
N GLU A 259 23.71 -25.21 -4.53
CA GLU A 259 24.09 -24.42 -5.70
C GLU A 259 24.25 -22.93 -5.40
N GLY A 260 23.90 -22.51 -4.18
CA GLY A 260 23.96 -21.11 -3.76
C GLY A 260 22.94 -20.20 -4.45
N ASN A 261 21.83 -20.77 -4.99
CA ASN A 261 20.70 -20.02 -5.53
C ASN A 261 19.85 -19.44 -4.41
N LEU A 262 19.77 -20.18 -3.28
CA LEU A 262 19.13 -19.74 -2.04
C LEU A 262 20.18 -19.68 -0.93
N LEU A 263 20.29 -18.55 -0.26
CA LEU A 263 21.17 -18.33 0.88
C LEU A 263 20.36 -18.23 2.16
N LEU A 264 20.83 -18.89 3.22
CA LEU A 264 20.32 -18.69 4.58
C LEU A 264 21.30 -17.82 5.34
N VAL A 265 20.84 -16.65 5.77
CA VAL A 265 21.65 -15.66 6.47
C VAL A 265 21.20 -15.56 7.93
N LYS A 266 22.14 -15.82 8.85
CA LYS A 266 21.90 -15.65 10.28
C LYS A 266 22.04 -14.19 10.68
N LEU A 267 20.97 -13.58 11.20
CA LEU A 267 20.95 -12.16 11.56
C LEU A 267 21.30 -11.86 13.03
N SER A 268 21.83 -12.79 13.81
CA SER A 268 22.13 -12.54 15.25
C SER A 268 23.08 -11.36 15.47
N THR A 269 24.18 -11.29 14.70
CA THR A 269 25.14 -10.18 14.77
C THR A 269 24.55 -8.88 14.22
N HIS A 270 23.71 -8.96 13.18
CA HIS A 270 22.99 -7.83 12.59
C HIS A 270 22.01 -7.24 13.61
N TYR A 271 21.25 -8.10 14.29
CA TYR A 271 20.33 -7.69 15.35
C TYR A 271 21.03 -6.93 16.48
N VAL A 272 22.15 -7.48 16.97
CA VAL A 272 22.98 -6.78 17.99
C VAL A 272 23.52 -5.47 17.43
N GLY A 273 23.92 -5.46 16.15
CA GLY A 273 24.36 -4.25 15.45
C GLY A 273 23.27 -3.19 15.44
N ALA A 274 22.05 -3.56 15.03
CA ALA A 274 20.90 -2.64 15.02
C ALA A 274 20.62 -2.05 16.40
N LEU A 275 20.64 -2.88 17.47
CA LEU A 275 20.44 -2.41 18.85
C LEU A 275 21.51 -1.41 19.32
N THR A 276 22.68 -1.39 18.71
CA THR A 276 23.79 -0.49 19.08
C THR A 276 24.06 0.62 18.08
N GLY A 277 23.19 0.75 17.07
CA GLY A 277 23.37 1.73 15.97
C GLY A 277 24.51 1.37 14.99
N ASN A 278 25.07 0.16 15.07
CA ASN A 278 26.09 -0.31 14.14
C ASN A 278 25.47 -1.12 13.00
N LEU A 279 25.25 -0.50 11.85
CA LEU A 279 24.67 -1.14 10.66
C LEU A 279 25.72 -1.74 9.69
N GLU A 280 27.00 -1.77 10.07
CA GLU A 280 28.07 -2.36 9.22
C GLU A 280 27.84 -3.85 8.88
N PRO A 281 27.28 -4.71 9.77
CA PRO A 281 26.91 -6.06 9.36
C PRO A 281 25.93 -6.11 8.20
N PHE A 282 24.95 -5.21 8.15
CA PHE A 282 24.01 -5.12 7.04
C PHE A 282 24.65 -4.59 5.76
N ASN A 283 25.55 -3.58 5.86
CA ASN A 283 26.35 -3.11 4.71
C ASN A 283 27.18 -4.24 4.09
N THR A 284 27.77 -5.08 4.93
CA THR A 284 28.57 -6.22 4.46
C THR A 284 27.71 -7.26 3.79
N MET A 285 26.55 -7.61 4.38
CA MET A 285 25.60 -8.56 3.79
C MET A 285 25.07 -8.07 2.44
N GLU A 286 24.65 -6.81 2.34
CA GLU A 286 24.16 -6.21 1.11
C GLU A 286 25.21 -6.29 -0.01
N ARG A 287 26.44 -5.89 0.27
CA ARG A 287 27.54 -5.96 -0.68
C ARG A 287 27.83 -7.40 -1.13
N GLU A 288 27.86 -8.37 -0.21
CA GLU A 288 28.07 -9.78 -0.55
C GLU A 288 26.96 -10.35 -1.42
N LEU A 289 25.69 -10.00 -1.15
CA LEU A 289 24.56 -10.45 -1.95
C LEU A 289 24.60 -9.84 -3.35
N THR A 290 24.88 -8.55 -3.45
CA THR A 290 25.02 -7.85 -4.73
C THR A 290 26.14 -8.46 -5.59
N GLU A 291 27.32 -8.72 -5.00
CA GLU A 291 28.42 -9.35 -5.74
C GLU A 291 28.09 -10.77 -6.21
N ARG A 292 27.38 -11.55 -5.39
CA ARG A 292 26.94 -12.90 -5.78
C ARG A 292 25.87 -12.89 -6.87
N ALA A 293 25.03 -11.87 -6.90
CA ALA A 293 24.00 -11.73 -7.92
C ALA A 293 24.56 -11.42 -9.31
N LYS A 294 25.69 -10.70 -9.39
CA LYS A 294 26.32 -10.30 -10.68
C LYS A 294 26.65 -11.46 -11.61
N ILE A 295 26.87 -12.65 -11.06
CA ILE A 295 27.19 -13.86 -11.83
C ILE A 295 25.95 -14.68 -12.21
N ARG A 296 24.76 -14.24 -11.85
CA ARG A 296 23.50 -14.91 -12.16
C ARG A 296 22.94 -14.48 -13.50
N GLN A 297 22.04 -15.29 -14.04
CA GLN A 297 21.33 -14.98 -15.28
C GLN A 297 20.49 -13.71 -15.13
N ASP A 298 19.70 -13.64 -14.08
CA ASP A 298 19.04 -12.43 -13.62
C ASP A 298 19.83 -11.87 -12.43
N LYS A 299 20.41 -10.69 -12.61
CA LYS A 299 21.32 -10.06 -11.63
C LYS A 299 20.61 -9.52 -10.39
N HIS A 300 19.30 -9.66 -10.33
CA HIS A 300 18.51 -9.17 -9.20
C HIS A 300 18.55 -10.11 -8.00
N VAL A 301 18.41 -9.53 -6.82
CA VAL A 301 18.35 -10.26 -5.56
C VAL A 301 16.97 -10.15 -4.97
N ARG A 302 16.43 -11.25 -4.44
CA ARG A 302 15.26 -11.23 -3.56
C ARG A 302 15.66 -11.53 -2.14
N ILE A 303 15.41 -10.62 -1.23
CA ILE A 303 15.71 -10.78 0.19
C ILE A 303 14.41 -10.83 0.99
N VAL A 304 14.31 -11.82 1.87
CA VAL A 304 13.36 -11.81 2.99
C VAL A 304 14.16 -11.58 4.26
N ALA A 305 13.83 -10.57 5.06
CA ALA A 305 14.53 -10.26 6.31
C ALA A 305 13.56 -9.96 7.44
N ASP A 306 13.67 -10.68 8.56
CA ASP A 306 12.78 -10.56 9.72
C ASP A 306 13.32 -9.66 10.86
N CYS A 307 14.52 -9.08 10.71
CA CYS A 307 15.19 -8.36 11.79
C CYS A 307 14.38 -7.16 12.30
N ALA A 308 13.84 -6.35 11.39
CA ALA A 308 13.07 -5.17 11.77
C ALA A 308 11.74 -5.55 12.43
N GLY A 309 11.03 -6.55 11.90
CA GLY A 309 9.85 -7.12 12.56
C GLY A 309 10.16 -7.65 13.96
N PHE A 310 11.29 -8.32 14.12
CA PHE A 310 11.74 -8.83 15.43
C PHE A 310 12.11 -7.70 16.41
N LEU A 311 12.76 -6.63 15.94
CA LEU A 311 12.99 -5.42 16.75
C LEU A 311 11.66 -4.82 17.24
N TYR A 312 10.70 -4.68 16.33
CA TYR A 312 9.38 -4.13 16.63
C TYR A 312 8.62 -4.99 17.67
N GLU A 313 8.64 -6.32 17.52
CA GLU A 313 8.04 -7.28 18.46
C GLU A 313 8.63 -7.14 19.88
N ASN A 314 9.93 -6.89 19.96
CA ASN A 314 10.65 -6.71 21.22
C ASN A 314 10.64 -5.25 21.74
N LYS A 315 9.82 -4.37 21.14
CA LYS A 315 9.64 -2.97 21.53
C LYS A 315 10.87 -2.07 21.31
N HIS A 316 11.79 -2.49 20.47
CA HIS A 316 12.92 -1.69 20.01
C HIS A 316 12.49 -0.85 18.81
N PHE A 317 11.54 0.07 19.05
CA PHE A 317 10.84 0.77 17.98
C PHE A 317 11.74 1.77 17.24
N ASP A 318 12.60 2.49 17.93
CA ASP A 318 13.52 3.45 17.32
C ASP A 318 14.54 2.73 16.46
N GLU A 319 15.15 1.67 16.96
CA GLU A 319 16.12 0.85 16.24
C GLU A 319 15.49 0.15 15.02
N CYS A 320 14.22 -0.27 15.14
CA CYS A 320 13.46 -0.78 14.01
C CYS A 320 13.30 0.28 12.92
N VAL A 321 12.87 1.50 13.30
CA VAL A 321 12.70 2.59 12.35
C VAL A 321 14.03 3.00 11.71
N GLU A 322 15.12 3.06 12.46
CA GLU A 322 16.45 3.38 11.94
C GLU A 322 16.93 2.34 10.93
N LEU A 323 16.70 1.04 11.21
CA LEU A 323 17.03 -0.05 10.29
C LEU A 323 16.21 0.03 9.00
N GLU A 324 14.89 0.23 9.10
CA GLU A 324 14.01 0.35 7.94
C GLU A 324 14.36 1.57 7.09
N GLN A 325 14.66 2.68 7.73
CA GLN A 325 15.12 3.90 7.08
C GLN A 325 16.45 3.68 6.33
N TRP A 326 17.38 2.97 6.93
CA TRP A 326 18.66 2.63 6.31
C TRP A 326 18.44 1.79 5.03
N TRP A 327 17.58 0.76 5.08
CA TRP A 327 17.23 -0.05 3.91
C TRP A 327 16.59 0.79 2.80
N HIS A 328 15.63 1.63 3.15
CA HIS A 328 14.92 2.48 2.21
C HIS A 328 15.84 3.46 1.45
N GLN A 329 16.93 3.87 2.06
CA GLN A 329 17.91 4.78 1.44
C GLN A 329 18.92 4.10 0.54
N LYS A 330 19.00 2.79 0.54
CA LYS A 330 20.00 2.05 -0.23
C LYS A 330 19.54 1.78 -1.66
N PRO A 331 20.30 2.23 -2.68
CA PRO A 331 20.09 1.73 -4.02
C PRO A 331 20.48 0.24 -4.05
N PHE A 332 19.53 -0.61 -4.36
CA PHE A 332 19.74 -2.05 -4.37
C PHE A 332 19.12 -2.67 -5.63
N GLU A 333 19.90 -3.46 -6.36
CA GLU A 333 19.43 -4.17 -7.54
C GLU A 333 18.63 -5.43 -7.15
N GLY A 334 17.47 -5.23 -6.52
CA GLY A 334 16.65 -6.32 -6.03
C GLY A 334 15.37 -5.84 -5.36
N SER A 335 14.74 -6.71 -4.59
CA SER A 335 13.58 -6.40 -3.78
C SER A 335 13.73 -6.97 -2.37
N TYR A 336 13.17 -6.26 -1.39
CA TYR A 336 13.19 -6.66 0.01
C TYR A 336 11.78 -6.95 0.50
N LEU A 337 11.59 -8.05 1.20
CA LEU A 337 10.35 -8.40 1.87
C LEU A 337 10.58 -8.43 3.38
N CYS A 338 9.96 -7.49 4.10
CA CYS A 338 10.03 -7.35 5.53
C CYS A 338 8.72 -7.84 6.19
N PRO A 339 8.69 -9.04 6.80
CA PRO A 339 7.48 -9.55 7.43
C PRO A 339 7.29 -8.94 8.83
N PHE A 340 6.07 -8.40 9.07
CA PHE A 340 5.62 -7.85 10.34
C PHE A 340 4.29 -8.46 10.75
N ARG A 341 4.13 -8.79 12.03
CA ARG A 341 2.89 -9.33 12.56
C ARG A 341 1.83 -8.23 12.68
N ASN A 342 0.69 -8.40 12.00
CA ASN A 342 -0.40 -7.41 11.96
C ASN A 342 -0.93 -7.07 13.35
N SER A 343 -1.12 -8.07 14.22
CA SER A 343 -1.61 -7.87 15.59
C SER A 343 -0.75 -6.95 16.45
N LEU A 344 0.53 -6.78 16.12
CA LEU A 344 1.42 -5.84 16.80
C LEU A 344 1.19 -4.41 16.31
N CYS A 345 0.88 -4.27 15.03
CA CYS A 345 0.55 -2.99 14.43
C CYS A 345 -0.77 -2.43 14.99
N ASP A 346 -1.74 -3.29 15.31
CA ASP A 346 -3.05 -2.89 15.83
C ASP A 346 -3.04 -2.55 17.32
N LYS A 347 -2.17 -3.18 18.09
CA LYS A 347 -2.02 -2.89 19.53
C LYS A 347 -1.58 -1.46 19.83
N PHE A 348 -1.00 -0.78 18.86
CA PHE A 348 -0.49 0.58 19.00
C PHE A 348 -1.04 1.50 17.90
N PRO A 349 -2.36 1.70 17.79
CA PRO A 349 -3.00 2.43 16.70
C PRO A 349 -2.53 3.88 16.54
N TYR A 350 -1.98 4.48 17.61
CA TYR A 350 -1.44 5.85 17.62
C TYR A 350 0.08 5.87 17.76
N ASN A 351 0.77 4.77 17.49
CA ASN A 351 2.21 4.71 17.65
C ASN A 351 2.89 5.44 16.48
N TYR A 352 3.56 6.55 16.79
CA TYR A 352 4.40 7.31 15.87
C TYR A 352 5.39 6.42 15.09
N HIS A 353 5.95 5.40 15.73
CA HIS A 353 6.90 4.47 15.11
C HIS A 353 6.24 3.59 14.04
N LYS A 354 4.97 3.17 14.23
CA LYS A 354 4.21 2.42 13.21
C LYS A 354 4.18 3.20 11.88
N TYR A 355 3.85 4.49 11.93
CA TYR A 355 3.79 5.32 10.73
C TYR A 355 5.16 5.50 10.07
N ARG A 356 6.23 5.59 10.86
CA ARG A 356 7.58 5.66 10.34
C ARG A 356 8.02 4.35 9.69
N VAL A 357 7.70 3.19 10.26
CA VAL A 357 7.95 1.89 9.64
C VAL A 357 7.22 1.79 8.31
N PHE A 358 5.92 2.11 8.28
CA PHE A 358 5.13 2.05 7.06
C PHE A 358 5.61 3.05 6.00
N GLY A 359 6.00 4.26 6.40
CA GLY A 359 6.54 5.29 5.52
C GLY A 359 7.95 5.00 4.96
N ASN A 360 8.63 4.01 5.50
CA ASN A 360 9.92 3.52 4.97
C ASN A 360 9.76 2.31 4.02
N HIS A 361 8.55 1.93 3.68
CA HIS A 361 8.27 0.89 2.70
C HIS A 361 7.55 1.48 1.48
N ASP A 362 7.97 1.06 0.30
CA ASP A 362 7.36 1.49 -0.96
C ASP A 362 6.03 0.79 -1.21
N ILE A 363 5.92 -0.44 -0.74
CA ILE A 363 4.78 -1.33 -0.96
C ILE A 363 4.41 -2.02 0.35
N ILE A 364 3.12 -2.12 0.64
CA ILE A 364 2.60 -2.89 1.76
C ILE A 364 1.65 -3.95 1.23
N ILE A 365 1.84 -5.20 1.62
CA ILE A 365 1.01 -6.33 1.22
C ILE A 365 0.47 -7.08 2.44
N ASP A 366 -0.71 -7.70 2.27
CA ASP A 366 -1.30 -8.59 3.26
C ASP A 366 -0.83 -10.05 3.06
N GLU A 367 -1.33 -10.95 3.91
CA GLU A 367 -1.05 -12.39 3.89
C GLU A 367 -1.55 -13.10 2.61
N ARG A 368 -2.29 -12.43 1.76
CA ARG A 368 -2.73 -12.94 0.44
C ARG A 368 -1.82 -12.49 -0.68
N GLY A 369 -0.83 -11.65 -0.38
CA GLY A 369 0.01 -10.97 -1.36
C GLY A 369 -0.73 -9.84 -2.08
N SER A 370 -1.88 -9.43 -1.53
CA SER A 370 -2.67 -8.33 -2.05
C SER A 370 -2.08 -7.02 -1.57
N LEU A 371 -1.98 -6.05 -2.48
CA LEU A 371 -1.51 -4.72 -2.14
C LEU A 371 -2.46 -4.06 -1.15
N ILE A 372 -1.94 -3.72 0.02
CA ILE A 372 -2.57 -2.85 0.99
C ILE A 372 -1.56 -1.75 1.34
N GLY A 373 -1.78 -0.51 0.93
CA GLY A 373 -0.89 0.56 1.37
C GLY A 373 -0.63 1.69 0.40
N CYS A 374 0.25 2.59 0.77
CA CYS A 374 0.68 3.69 -0.08
C CYS A 374 1.46 3.12 -1.27
N TYR A 375 0.78 2.85 -2.36
CA TYR A 375 1.40 2.55 -3.63
C TYR A 375 1.82 3.86 -4.27
N ILE A 376 3.11 3.99 -4.53
CA ILE A 376 3.63 5.09 -5.33
C ILE A 376 4.04 4.48 -6.66
N PRO A 377 3.29 4.78 -7.72
CA PRO A 377 3.64 4.29 -9.04
C PRO A 377 5.03 4.77 -9.46
N ARG A 378 5.81 3.89 -10.05
CA ARG A 378 7.19 4.15 -10.50
C ARG A 378 7.36 5.21 -11.59
N ALA A 379 6.29 5.77 -12.13
CA ALA A 379 6.34 6.57 -13.34
C ALA A 379 7.10 7.90 -13.20
N SER A 380 7.53 8.32 -12.02
CA SER A 380 8.42 9.48 -11.92
C SER A 380 9.52 9.24 -10.89
N THR A 381 10.76 9.34 -11.35
CA THR A 381 11.95 9.50 -10.51
C THR A 381 11.80 10.61 -9.44
N SER A 382 10.83 11.52 -9.62
CA SER A 382 10.52 12.59 -8.69
C SER A 382 9.69 12.12 -7.49
N ILE A 383 8.80 11.12 -7.61
CA ILE A 383 8.01 10.61 -6.47
C ILE A 383 8.88 9.78 -5.53
N ASN A 384 9.72 8.91 -6.08
CA ASN A 384 10.72 8.21 -5.29
C ASN A 384 11.61 9.20 -4.54
N SER A 385 11.95 10.36 -5.17
CA SER A 385 12.69 11.42 -4.49
C SER A 385 11.92 12.10 -3.36
N ILE A 386 10.58 12.13 -3.36
CA ILE A 386 9.81 12.75 -2.26
C ILE A 386 9.80 11.87 -1.02
N LEU A 387 9.60 10.58 -1.19
CA LEU A 387 9.67 9.66 -0.07
C LEU A 387 11.11 9.47 0.42
N HIS A 388 12.10 9.46 -0.49
CA HIS A 388 13.52 9.43 -0.15
C HIS A 388 14.02 10.72 0.51
N LEU A 389 13.49 11.88 0.13
CA LEU A 389 13.88 13.17 0.70
C LEU A 389 13.28 13.45 2.08
N SER A 390 12.42 12.61 2.59
CA SER A 390 11.78 12.83 3.89
C SER A 390 12.61 12.37 5.08
N VAL A 391 13.88 12.03 4.88
CA VAL A 391 14.77 11.49 5.91
C VAL A 391 16.14 12.17 5.94
N ALA A 392 16.21 13.43 5.66
CA ALA A 392 17.38 14.26 6.00
C ALA A 392 16.99 15.28 7.06
#